data_01f4c29f1aae1b4f84741a08f1bc8f7b
#
_entry.id   01f4c29f1aae1b4f84741a08f1bc8f7b
#
_cell.length_a   1.000
_cell.length_b   1.000
_cell.length_c   1.000
_cell.angle_alpha   90.00
_cell.angle_beta   90.00
_cell.angle_gamma   90.00
#
_symmetry.space_group_name_H-M   'P 1'
#
loop_
_entity.id
_entity.type
_entity.pdbx_description
1 polymer ?
#
loop_
_entity_poly.entity_id
_entity_poly.type
_entity_poly.pdbx_seq_one_letter_code
_entity_poly.pdbx_strand_id
1 'polypeptide(L)'
;MSQQVWKLTIIAEEILSKKIVRVIKEAGATGYTVMAAGGEGNRNVRSTGEPSVSHTLSNVKIEVLTGTRDLADKITHEIETKYYVDYSIITYISQVEALRDHKF
;
A
#
# COMPACT_ATOMS: atom_id res chain seq x y z
N MET A 1 24.37 -2.03 11.37
CA MET A 1 23.38 -2.00 12.46
C MET A 1 22.00 -2.20 11.91
N SER A 2 21.07 -2.60 12.76
CA SER A 2 19.68 -2.81 12.36
C SER A 2 18.74 -1.93 13.18
N GLN A 3 17.53 -1.74 12.67
CA GLN A 3 16.49 -1.01 13.39
C GLN A 3 15.13 -1.63 13.11
N GLN A 4 14.22 -1.52 14.07
CA GLN A 4 12.85 -1.95 13.90
C GLN A 4 12.10 -0.84 13.16
N VAL A 5 11.41 -1.22 12.10
CA VAL A 5 10.59 -0.31 11.31
C VAL A 5 9.23 -0.94 11.06
N TRP A 6 8.32 -0.15 10.59
CA TRP A 6 6.97 -0.58 10.27
C TRP A 6 6.83 -0.71 8.76
N LYS A 7 6.36 -1.87 8.30
CA LYS A 7 6.09 -2.10 6.88
C LYS A 7 4.60 -2.00 6.65
N LEU A 8 4.20 -0.95 5.94
CA LEU A 8 2.83 -0.82 5.47
C LEU A 8 2.75 -1.46 4.09
N THR A 9 1.85 -2.41 3.93
CA THR A 9 1.58 -3.05 2.65
C THR A 9 0.20 -2.63 2.16
N ILE A 10 0.14 -2.21 0.90
CA ILE A 10 -1.09 -1.77 0.26
C ILE A 10 -1.26 -2.58 -1.01
N ILE A 11 -2.37 -3.32 -1.11
CA ILE A 11 -2.71 -4.05 -2.32
C ILE A 11 -3.95 -3.37 -2.87
N ALA A 12 -3.86 -2.86 -4.10
CA ALA A 12 -4.91 -2.04 -4.68
C ALA A 12 -5.01 -2.27 -6.19
N GLU A 13 -6.10 -1.77 -6.76
CA GLU A 13 -6.25 -1.77 -8.22
C GLU A 13 -5.17 -0.88 -8.84
N GLU A 14 -4.65 -1.31 -9.98
CA GLU A 14 -3.54 -0.60 -10.65
C GLU A 14 -3.88 0.85 -10.95
N ILE A 15 -5.13 1.16 -11.24
CA ILE A 15 -5.56 2.52 -11.55
C ILE A 15 -5.28 3.50 -10.41
N LEU A 16 -5.15 3.00 -9.18
CA LEU A 16 -4.88 3.84 -8.01
C LEU A 16 -3.40 4.03 -7.73
N SER A 17 -2.51 3.35 -8.46
CA SER A 17 -1.09 3.32 -8.13
C SER A 17 -0.48 4.72 -7.96
N LYS A 18 -0.66 5.59 -8.94
CA LYS A 18 -0.09 6.93 -8.88
C LYS A 18 -0.68 7.79 -7.76
N LYS A 19 -1.98 7.62 -7.51
CA LYS A 19 -2.66 8.39 -6.45
C LYS A 19 -2.17 7.95 -5.07
N ILE A 20 -2.00 6.65 -4.87
CA ILE A 20 -1.50 6.12 -3.60
C ILE A 20 -0.05 6.55 -3.38
N VAL A 21 0.78 6.48 -4.41
CA VAL A 21 2.17 6.94 -4.32
C VAL A 21 2.23 8.42 -3.92
N ARG A 22 1.33 9.24 -4.45
CA ARG A 22 1.26 10.64 -4.07
C ARG A 22 0.95 10.81 -2.58
N VAL A 23 0.00 10.04 -2.05
CA VAL A 23 -0.32 10.07 -0.62
C VAL A 23 0.92 9.73 0.21
N ILE A 24 1.65 8.70 -0.20
CA ILE A 24 2.85 8.25 0.49
C ILE A 24 3.91 9.35 0.53
N LYS A 25 4.16 9.98 -0.61
CA LYS A 25 5.15 11.05 -0.71
C LYS A 25 4.74 12.27 0.09
N GLU A 26 3.48 12.68 0.01
CA GLU A 26 3.00 13.86 0.72
C GLU A 26 2.99 13.64 2.24
N ALA A 27 2.87 12.41 2.68
CA ALA A 27 2.95 12.08 4.11
C ALA A 27 4.39 12.16 4.66
N GLY A 28 5.38 12.21 3.78
CA GLY A 28 6.77 12.33 4.19
C GLY A 28 7.55 11.03 4.27
N ALA A 29 7.02 9.94 3.70
CA ALA A 29 7.78 8.70 3.65
C ALA A 29 9.00 8.87 2.73
N THR A 30 10.09 8.18 3.07
CA THR A 30 11.36 8.36 2.35
C THR A 30 11.47 7.48 1.11
N GLY A 31 10.63 6.44 1.00
CA GLY A 31 10.67 5.58 -0.16
C GLY A 31 9.56 4.56 -0.16
N TYR A 32 9.38 3.89 -1.28
CA TYR A 32 8.37 2.86 -1.44
C TYR A 32 8.80 1.90 -2.55
N THR A 33 8.18 0.73 -2.57
CA THR A 33 8.37 -0.26 -3.64
C THR A 33 7.01 -0.60 -4.23
N VAL A 34 6.91 -0.66 -5.55
CA VAL A 34 5.68 -1.02 -6.24
C VAL A 34 5.92 -2.28 -7.08
N MET A 35 5.02 -3.24 -6.95
CA MET A 35 5.08 -4.49 -7.71
C MET A 35 3.73 -4.75 -8.36
N ALA A 36 3.75 -5.28 -9.58
CA ALA A 36 2.53 -5.78 -10.21
C ALA A 36 2.07 -7.03 -9.47
N ALA A 37 0.76 -7.17 -9.28
CA ALA A 37 0.21 -8.29 -8.52
C ALA A 37 -1.10 -8.77 -9.14
N GLY A 38 -1.34 -10.08 -9.05
CA GLY A 38 -2.60 -10.70 -9.45
C GLY A 38 -3.27 -11.29 -8.21
N GLY A 39 -4.56 -11.48 -8.28
CA GLY A 39 -5.30 -12.07 -7.19
C GLY A 39 -6.75 -11.61 -7.16
N GLU A 40 -7.52 -12.21 -6.27
CA GLU A 40 -8.88 -11.80 -5.97
C GLU A 40 -8.90 -11.10 -4.62
N GLY A 41 -9.57 -9.94 -4.59
CA GLY A 41 -9.68 -9.18 -3.35
C GLY A 41 -10.96 -9.49 -2.59
N ASN A 42 -11.18 -8.73 -1.51
CA ASN A 42 -12.39 -8.84 -0.70
C ASN A 42 -13.64 -8.46 -1.47
N ARG A 43 -13.47 -7.68 -2.52
CA ARG A 43 -14.55 -7.35 -3.46
C ARG A 43 -14.30 -8.12 -4.74
N ASN A 44 -15.36 -8.74 -5.25
CA ASN A 44 -15.26 -9.49 -6.50
C ASN A 44 -15.44 -8.61 -7.73
N VAL A 45 -15.63 -7.31 -7.53
CA VAL A 45 -15.89 -6.35 -8.60
C VAL A 45 -14.91 -5.18 -8.47
N ARG A 46 -14.35 -4.77 -9.60
CA ARG A 46 -13.48 -3.61 -9.66
C ARG A 46 -14.26 -2.31 -9.77
N SER A 47 -13.58 -1.19 -9.66
CA SER A 47 -14.18 0.15 -9.80
C SER A 47 -14.88 0.33 -11.14
N THR A 48 -14.45 -0.39 -12.17
CA THR A 48 -15.07 -0.36 -13.51
C THR A 48 -16.35 -1.18 -13.59
N GLY A 49 -16.71 -1.92 -12.54
CA GLY A 49 -17.84 -2.83 -12.55
C GLY A 49 -17.52 -4.22 -13.05
N GLU A 50 -16.31 -4.47 -13.47
CA GLU A 50 -15.89 -5.78 -13.95
C GLU A 50 -15.48 -6.69 -12.81
N PRO A 51 -15.71 -8.03 -12.92
CA PRO A 51 -15.25 -8.96 -11.91
C PRO A 51 -13.73 -8.96 -11.79
N SER A 52 -13.24 -9.14 -10.57
CA SER A 52 -11.81 -9.36 -10.34
C SER A 52 -11.39 -10.68 -10.97
N VAL A 53 -10.27 -10.67 -11.68
CA VAL A 53 -9.74 -11.86 -12.34
C VAL A 53 -8.37 -12.18 -11.78
N SER A 54 -8.26 -13.33 -11.11
CA SER A 54 -7.05 -13.69 -10.38
C SER A 54 -5.82 -13.96 -11.25
N HIS A 55 -6.01 -14.32 -12.51
CA HIS A 55 -4.89 -14.65 -13.40
C HIS A 55 -4.31 -13.43 -14.13
N THR A 56 -4.85 -12.22 -13.91
CA THR A 56 -4.34 -11.00 -14.53
C THR A 56 -3.57 -10.17 -13.49
N LEU A 57 -2.52 -9.48 -13.94
CA LEU A 57 -1.73 -8.59 -13.09
C LEU A 57 -2.35 -7.19 -13.09
N SER A 58 -3.58 -7.08 -12.63
CA SER A 58 -4.34 -5.82 -12.64
C SER A 58 -4.35 -5.11 -11.29
N ASN A 59 -3.57 -5.61 -10.34
CA ASN A 59 -3.37 -4.99 -9.04
C ASN A 59 -1.92 -4.57 -8.88
N VAL A 60 -1.67 -3.73 -7.89
CA VAL A 60 -0.32 -3.39 -7.45
C VAL A 60 -0.19 -3.72 -5.97
N LYS A 61 1.00 -4.10 -5.58
CA LYS A 61 1.38 -4.26 -4.19
C LYS A 61 2.42 -3.20 -3.89
N ILE A 62 2.12 -2.31 -2.96
CA ILE A 62 3.00 -1.21 -2.59
C ILE A 62 3.46 -1.44 -1.16
N GLU A 63 4.78 -1.39 -0.95
CA GLU A 63 5.36 -1.51 0.38
C GLU A 63 6.06 -0.22 0.76
N VAL A 64 5.79 0.26 1.97
CA VAL A 64 6.39 1.47 2.52
C VAL A 64 6.98 1.12 3.87
N LEU A 65 8.26 1.40 4.05
CA LEU A 65 8.89 1.26 5.36
C LEU A 65 8.86 2.62 6.06
N THR A 66 8.34 2.64 7.28
CA THR A 66 8.26 3.87 8.07
C THR A 66 8.99 3.68 9.39
N GLY A 67 9.60 4.76 9.88
CA GLY A 67 10.33 4.72 11.15
C GLY A 67 9.41 4.69 12.35
N THR A 68 8.16 5.11 12.20
CA THR A 68 7.19 5.15 13.28
C THR A 68 5.88 4.53 12.84
N ARG A 69 5.15 3.98 13.82
CA ARG A 69 3.80 3.47 13.58
C ARG A 69 2.87 4.61 13.16
N ASP A 70 3.06 5.80 13.74
CA ASP A 70 2.21 6.95 13.46
C ASP A 70 2.22 7.33 11.98
N LEU A 71 3.39 7.30 11.34
CA LEU A 71 3.48 7.60 9.92
C LEU A 71 2.73 6.55 9.08
N ALA A 72 2.90 5.27 9.42
CA ALA A 72 2.17 4.19 8.74
C ALA A 72 0.66 4.37 8.90
N ASP A 73 0.20 4.70 10.11
CA ASP A 73 -1.23 4.92 10.40
C ASP A 73 -1.76 6.13 9.62
N LYS A 74 -0.97 7.20 9.53
CA LYS A 74 -1.35 8.40 8.79
C LYS A 74 -1.59 8.09 7.31
N ILE A 75 -0.67 7.35 6.70
CA ILE A 75 -0.79 6.94 5.29
C ILE A 75 -2.02 6.07 5.11
N THR A 76 -2.20 5.08 5.98
CA THR A 76 -3.34 4.17 5.93
C THR A 76 -4.66 4.93 6.03
N HIS A 77 -4.76 5.87 6.98
CA HIS A 77 -5.96 6.66 7.19
C HIS A 77 -6.33 7.48 5.94
N GLU A 78 -5.32 8.10 5.32
CA GLU A 78 -5.53 8.88 4.10
C GLU A 78 -6.06 8.01 2.96
N ILE A 79 -5.47 6.84 2.79
CA ILE A 79 -5.86 5.93 1.72
C ILE A 79 -7.28 5.41 1.94
N GLU A 80 -7.59 5.00 3.18
CA GLU A 80 -8.92 4.49 3.50
C GLU A 80 -9.98 5.56 3.33
N THR A 81 -9.70 6.78 3.79
CA THR A 81 -10.64 7.88 3.70
C THR A 81 -10.95 8.26 2.25
N LYS A 82 -9.93 8.24 1.38
CA LYS A 82 -10.09 8.69 0.00
C LYS A 82 -10.61 7.60 -0.95
N TYR A 83 -10.24 6.34 -0.71
CA TYR A 83 -10.43 5.32 -1.75
C TYR A 83 -11.13 4.04 -1.31
N TYR A 84 -11.24 3.76 -0.02
CA TYR A 84 -11.68 2.45 0.44
C TYR A 84 -13.09 2.10 -0.01
N VAL A 85 -14.00 3.08 -0.06
CA VAL A 85 -15.41 2.84 -0.38
C VAL A 85 -15.58 2.42 -1.83
N ASP A 86 -14.85 3.04 -2.74
CA ASP A 86 -15.05 2.89 -4.19
C ASP A 86 -14.12 1.88 -4.85
N TYR A 87 -13.08 1.43 -4.16
CA TYR A 87 -12.03 0.60 -4.75
C TYR A 87 -11.71 -0.60 -3.88
N SER A 88 -11.17 -1.64 -4.51
CA SER A 88 -10.69 -2.82 -3.79
C SER A 88 -9.29 -2.55 -3.28
N ILE A 89 -9.16 -2.39 -1.97
CA ILE A 89 -7.89 -2.08 -1.31
C ILE A 89 -7.76 -2.94 -0.06
N ILE A 90 -6.57 -3.52 0.11
CA ILE A 90 -6.21 -4.25 1.33
C ILE A 90 -4.98 -3.57 1.89
N THR A 91 -5.01 -3.24 3.18
CA THR A 91 -3.87 -2.65 3.87
C THR A 91 -3.55 -3.48 5.10
N TYR A 92 -2.28 -3.66 5.37
CA TYR A 92 -1.84 -4.28 6.62
C TYR A 92 -0.46 -3.76 6.99
N ILE A 93 -0.15 -3.87 8.28
CA ILE A 93 1.10 -3.38 8.84
C ILE A 93 1.79 -4.53 9.56
N SER A 94 3.08 -4.66 9.34
CA SER A 94 3.91 -5.57 10.09
C SER A 94 5.17 -4.84 10.55
N GLN A 95 5.74 -5.31 11.64
CA GLN A 95 7.00 -4.79 12.13
C GLN A 95 8.11 -5.65 11.56
N VAL A 96 9.14 -5.01 10.99
CA VAL A 96 10.27 -5.71 10.40
C VAL A 96 11.58 -5.11 10.89
N GLU A 97 12.63 -5.88 10.79
CA GLU A 97 13.97 -5.43 11.13
C GLU A 97 14.70 -5.03 9.85
N ALA A 98 15.02 -3.74 9.72
CA ALA A 98 15.83 -3.26 8.62
C ALA A 98 17.29 -3.42 8.99
N LEU A 99 18.09 -4.00 8.09
CA LEU A 99 19.46 -4.44 8.42
C LEU A 99 20.49 -3.34 8.32
N ARG A 100 20.10 -2.16 7.88
CA ARG A 100 20.99 -0.99 7.82
C ARG A 100 20.34 0.19 8.49
N ASP A 101 21.17 1.14 8.91
CA ASP A 101 20.65 2.40 9.42
C ASP A 101 20.22 3.28 8.25
N HIS A 102 18.93 3.50 8.14
CA HIS A 102 18.35 4.39 7.15
C HIS A 102 17.40 5.34 7.85
N LYS A 103 17.11 6.44 7.19
CA LYS A 103 16.09 7.35 7.66
C LYS A 103 14.78 6.96 7.01
N PHE A 104 13.91 6.43 7.81
CA PHE A 104 12.56 6.08 7.37
C PHE A 104 11.53 7.10 7.93
#